data_a5ca91dc4302f112c3bbd2f9acf010e8
#
_entry.id   a5ca91dc4302f112c3bbd2f9acf010e8
#
_cell.length_a   1.000
_cell.length_b   1.000
_cell.length_c   1.000
_cell.angle_alpha   90.00
_cell.angle_beta   90.00
_cell.angle_gamma   90.00
#
_symmetry.space_group_name_H-M   'P 1'
#
loop_
_entity.id
_entity.type
_entity.pdbx_description
1 polymer ?
#
loop_
_entity_poly.entity_id
_entity_poly.type
_entity_poly.pdbx_seq_one_letter_code
_entity_poly.pdbx_strand_id
1 'polypeptide(L)'
;MQLIVRKEYLNELIELYGTPDIKVITGIRRSGKSVLLQEFVSYLQSLEEAVNIVMINLQELEFDHLLEYHALHKYILDQYKEGMTNVLLVDEVQLCPQFELAINSIYTKGIYDIYITGSNAFLLSSDLATLFTGRTMEIKVYPFSFVEYLTYYGITDRYDEAFDQYVRTGGMPGSYVYKTEDRQYDYVRDVYSTILIRDLVEKYKIRNKSEFTNISEFMMDNIGNLLSPNNISKTLKNDQSEITRKTVSKYIGYLENAFLFYEAKRYDLKGKKYLANNSKYYLCDTSFRYAVNGTRNMDFGRVYENIVCLELRRRGYEVYVGKLYKKEVDFVAKKREAQIYIQVSDNISDEKTFEREYSPLLAIRDAYPKMIIARTHHETYDYKGVQVVDICRWLRE
;
A
#
# COMPACT_ATOMS: atom_id res chain seq x y z
N MET A 1 10.53 7.79 20.15
CA MET A 1 10.43 7.10 18.84
C MET A 1 11.50 7.70 17.95
N GLN A 2 12.35 6.89 17.34
CA GLN A 2 13.28 7.40 16.34
C GLN A 2 12.48 7.69 15.07
N LEU A 3 12.47 8.94 14.64
CA LEU A 3 11.84 9.32 13.37
C LEU A 3 12.89 9.19 12.28
N ILE A 4 12.51 8.65 11.14
CA ILE A 4 13.31 8.66 9.92
C ILE A 4 12.62 9.54 8.89
N VAL A 5 13.40 10.32 8.15
CA VAL A 5 12.87 11.10 7.02
C VAL A 5 12.59 10.17 5.87
N ARG A 6 11.34 10.14 5.43
CA ARG A 6 10.90 9.33 4.28
C ARG A 6 11.16 10.10 2.96
N LYS A 7 12.44 10.14 2.58
CA LYS A 7 12.96 11.03 1.52
C LYS A 7 12.18 10.94 0.20
N GLU A 8 11.82 9.75 -0.24
CA GLU A 8 11.10 9.55 -1.50
C GLU A 8 9.74 10.25 -1.49
N TYR A 9 8.93 10.02 -0.43
CA TYR A 9 7.63 10.66 -0.28
C TYR A 9 7.72 12.16 -0.01
N LEU A 10 8.71 12.58 0.79
CA LEU A 10 8.95 14.01 1.04
C LEU A 10 9.32 14.72 -0.26
N ASN A 11 10.21 14.15 -1.07
CA ASN A 11 10.56 14.69 -2.38
C ASN A 11 9.35 14.80 -3.31
N GLU A 12 8.47 13.79 -3.32
CA GLU A 12 7.24 13.82 -4.11
C GLU A 12 6.31 14.98 -3.67
N LEU A 13 6.18 15.22 -2.34
CA LEU A 13 5.44 16.38 -1.83
C LEU A 13 6.07 17.70 -2.25
N ILE A 14 7.41 17.79 -2.22
CA ILE A 14 8.17 18.97 -2.62
C ILE A 14 8.02 19.24 -4.13
N GLU A 15 8.09 18.20 -4.97
CA GLU A 15 7.90 18.32 -6.41
C GLU A 15 6.50 18.82 -6.79
N LEU A 16 5.50 18.49 -5.97
CA LEU A 16 4.11 18.90 -6.16
C LEU A 16 3.80 20.27 -5.50
N TYR A 17 4.72 20.84 -4.73
CA TYR A 17 4.51 22.14 -4.08
C TYR A 17 4.26 23.24 -5.10
N GLY A 18 3.23 24.04 -4.84
CA GLY A 18 2.80 25.13 -5.73
C GLY A 18 2.07 24.69 -7.00
N THR A 19 1.85 23.37 -7.23
CA THR A 19 0.99 22.91 -8.32
C THR A 19 -0.49 23.08 -7.96
N PRO A 20 -1.38 23.31 -8.96
CA PRO A 20 -2.78 23.61 -8.67
C PRO A 20 -3.59 22.43 -8.12
N ASP A 21 -3.08 21.20 -8.23
CA ASP A 21 -3.81 20.00 -7.84
C ASP A 21 -3.97 19.88 -6.32
N ILE A 22 -5.04 19.22 -5.88
CA ILE A 22 -5.19 18.77 -4.49
C ILE A 22 -4.31 17.51 -4.31
N LYS A 23 -3.33 17.57 -3.41
CA LYS A 23 -2.46 16.45 -3.08
C LYS A 23 -3.16 15.55 -2.08
N VAL A 24 -3.47 14.31 -2.47
CA VAL A 24 -4.20 13.35 -1.67
C VAL A 24 -3.25 12.26 -1.18
N ILE A 25 -2.89 12.30 0.09
CA ILE A 25 -1.96 11.36 0.70
C ILE A 25 -2.76 10.20 1.28
N THR A 26 -2.64 9.03 0.66
CA THR A 26 -3.39 7.82 1.02
C THR A 26 -2.48 6.73 1.57
N GLY A 27 -3.06 5.71 2.15
CA GLY A 27 -2.32 4.54 2.63
C GLY A 27 -2.92 3.97 3.91
N ILE A 28 -2.53 2.75 4.25
CA ILE A 28 -3.07 2.04 5.40
C ILE A 28 -2.93 2.85 6.69
N ARG A 29 -3.82 2.62 7.63
CA ARG A 29 -3.75 3.20 8.98
C ARG A 29 -2.37 2.93 9.61
N ARG A 30 -1.78 3.98 10.23
CA ARG A 30 -0.46 3.94 10.87
C ARG A 30 0.74 3.68 9.95
N SER A 31 0.62 3.93 8.64
CA SER A 31 1.76 3.90 7.70
C SER A 31 2.69 5.11 7.79
N GLY A 32 2.38 6.12 8.60
CA GLY A 32 3.23 7.30 8.81
C GLY A 32 2.80 8.55 8.03
N LYS A 33 1.58 8.62 7.51
CA LYS A 33 1.06 9.79 6.76
C LYS A 33 1.14 11.11 7.54
N SER A 34 0.68 11.12 8.80
CA SER A 34 0.72 12.31 9.67
C SER A 34 2.15 12.78 9.95
N VAL A 35 3.10 11.83 10.12
CA VAL A 35 4.53 12.14 10.29
C VAL A 35 5.10 12.77 9.01
N LEU A 36 4.75 12.22 7.85
CA LEU A 36 5.16 12.77 6.56
C LEU A 36 4.65 14.21 6.36
N LEU A 37 3.41 14.52 6.78
CA LEU A 37 2.92 15.91 6.78
C LEU A 37 3.75 16.82 7.70
N GLN A 38 4.14 16.35 8.88
CA GLN A 38 4.99 17.11 9.80
C GLN A 38 6.40 17.34 9.23
N GLU A 39 6.97 16.35 8.53
CA GLU A 39 8.23 16.51 7.81
C GLU A 39 8.10 17.57 6.70
N PHE A 40 7.00 17.54 5.97
CA PHE A 40 6.73 18.55 4.94
C PHE A 40 6.53 19.95 5.53
N VAL A 41 5.83 20.09 6.67
CA VAL A 41 5.74 21.36 7.41
C VAL A 41 7.12 21.87 7.80
N SER A 42 7.99 21.00 8.30
CA SER A 42 9.36 21.36 8.66
C SER A 42 10.17 21.85 7.45
N TYR A 43 9.96 21.21 6.29
CA TYR A 43 10.53 21.68 5.02
C TYR A 43 10.02 23.09 4.64
N LEU A 44 8.68 23.30 4.66
CA LEU A 44 8.09 24.59 4.33
C LEU A 44 8.60 25.72 5.25
N GLN A 45 8.80 25.43 6.54
CA GLN A 45 9.35 26.38 7.50
C GLN A 45 10.84 26.71 7.24
N SER A 46 11.55 25.85 6.53
CA SER A 46 12.96 26.08 6.15
C SER A 46 13.14 26.94 4.90
N LEU A 47 12.05 27.22 4.17
CA LEU A 47 12.09 28.08 2.98
C LEU A 47 12.37 29.54 3.36
N GLU A 48 13.06 30.25 2.49
CA GLU A 48 13.31 31.68 2.67
C GLU A 48 12.06 32.55 2.46
N GLU A 49 11.06 32.02 1.74
CA GLU A 49 9.80 32.72 1.49
C GLU A 49 8.84 32.64 2.70
N ALA A 50 8.00 33.64 2.85
CA ALA A 50 6.98 33.67 3.91
C ALA A 50 5.79 32.77 3.53
N VAL A 51 5.71 31.58 4.11
CA VAL A 51 4.61 30.63 3.92
C VAL A 51 3.64 30.69 5.10
N ASN A 52 2.35 30.86 4.82
CA ASN A 52 1.30 30.68 5.80
C ASN A 52 0.86 29.22 5.82
N ILE A 53 1.21 28.48 6.86
CA ILE A 53 0.93 27.05 7.00
C ILE A 53 -0.29 26.87 7.90
N VAL A 54 -1.37 26.32 7.35
CA VAL A 54 -2.60 25.96 8.06
C VAL A 54 -2.66 24.43 8.16
N MET A 55 -2.30 23.89 9.33
CA MET A 55 -2.33 22.45 9.59
C MET A 55 -3.49 22.12 10.54
N ILE A 56 -4.36 21.21 10.13
CA ILE A 56 -5.55 20.76 10.85
C ILE A 56 -5.45 19.23 10.98
N ASN A 57 -5.43 18.71 12.20
CA ASN A 57 -5.52 17.28 12.45
C ASN A 57 -6.88 16.96 13.07
N LEU A 58 -7.79 16.42 12.29
CA LEU A 58 -9.17 16.14 12.72
C LEU A 58 -9.28 15.01 13.77
N GLN A 59 -8.18 14.37 14.18
CA GLN A 59 -8.16 13.46 15.33
C GLN A 59 -7.93 14.18 16.66
N GLU A 60 -7.47 15.42 16.65
CA GLU A 60 -7.17 16.18 17.84
C GLU A 60 -8.39 16.91 18.36
N LEU A 61 -8.61 16.88 19.68
CA LEU A 61 -9.76 17.53 20.33
C LEU A 61 -9.83 19.03 20.07
N GLU A 62 -8.70 19.66 19.81
CA GLU A 62 -8.62 21.07 19.45
C GLU A 62 -9.46 21.39 18.21
N PHE A 63 -9.56 20.43 17.28
CA PHE A 63 -10.28 20.55 16.01
C PHE A 63 -11.62 19.80 15.96
N ASP A 64 -12.15 19.32 17.09
CA ASP A 64 -13.41 18.58 17.14
C ASP A 64 -14.59 19.39 16.59
N HIS A 65 -14.57 20.71 16.79
CA HIS A 65 -15.55 21.65 16.28
C HIS A 65 -15.51 21.81 14.75
N LEU A 66 -14.44 21.30 14.06
CA LEU A 66 -14.29 21.32 12.61
C LEU A 66 -14.78 20.02 11.93
N LEU A 67 -15.36 19.09 12.68
CA LEU A 67 -15.94 17.85 12.11
C LEU A 67 -17.23 18.11 11.32
N GLU A 68 -17.69 19.36 11.22
CA GLU A 68 -18.78 19.81 10.35
C GLU A 68 -18.17 20.63 9.19
N TYR A 69 -18.54 20.32 7.95
CA TYR A 69 -17.86 20.86 6.76
C TYR A 69 -18.02 22.38 6.57
N HIS A 70 -19.10 23.01 7.04
CA HIS A 70 -19.22 24.47 7.01
C HIS A 70 -18.29 25.13 8.02
N ALA A 71 -18.13 24.52 9.22
CA ALA A 71 -17.20 25.01 10.23
C ALA A 71 -15.75 24.88 9.73
N LEU A 72 -15.41 23.73 9.13
CA LEU A 72 -14.11 23.50 8.50
C LEU A 72 -13.83 24.53 7.41
N HIS A 73 -14.77 24.73 6.49
CA HIS A 73 -14.66 25.71 5.41
C HIS A 73 -14.43 27.13 5.93
N LYS A 74 -15.24 27.55 6.91
CA LYS A 74 -15.13 28.89 7.52
C LYS A 74 -13.77 29.06 8.20
N TYR A 75 -13.35 28.10 9.02
CA TYR A 75 -12.05 28.14 9.69
C TYR A 75 -10.92 28.32 8.70
N ILE A 76 -10.89 27.54 7.61
CA ILE A 76 -9.86 27.64 6.57
C ILE A 76 -9.82 29.05 5.97
N LEU A 77 -10.99 29.64 5.68
CA LEU A 77 -11.06 31.01 5.14
C LEU A 77 -10.57 32.06 6.15
N ASP A 78 -10.86 31.90 7.43
CA ASP A 78 -10.44 32.81 8.50
C ASP A 78 -8.90 32.77 8.73
N GLN A 79 -8.22 31.66 8.34
CA GLN A 79 -6.76 31.52 8.43
C GLN A 79 -6.00 32.05 7.20
N TYR A 80 -6.68 32.43 6.13
CA TYR A 80 -6.04 32.96 4.92
C TYR A 80 -5.27 34.26 5.18
N LYS A 81 -4.08 34.37 4.64
CA LYS A 81 -3.25 35.59 4.71
C LYS A 81 -2.95 36.09 3.31
N GLU A 82 -3.43 37.30 3.02
CA GLU A 82 -3.18 37.98 1.76
C GLU A 82 -1.67 38.31 1.60
N GLY A 83 -1.13 38.12 0.40
CA GLY A 83 0.27 38.40 0.08
C GLY A 83 1.27 37.34 0.54
N MET A 84 0.80 36.21 1.08
CA MET A 84 1.63 35.05 1.43
C MET A 84 1.28 33.82 0.57
N THR A 85 2.24 32.91 0.41
CA THR A 85 1.93 31.58 -0.08
C THR A 85 1.18 30.81 1.02
N ASN A 86 -0.08 30.47 0.76
CA ASN A 86 -0.93 29.77 1.74
C ASN A 86 -0.95 28.27 1.46
N VAL A 87 -0.56 27.46 2.44
CA VAL A 87 -0.56 25.98 2.37
C VAL A 87 -1.53 25.41 3.39
N LEU A 88 -2.48 24.60 2.92
CA LEU A 88 -3.48 23.94 3.73
C LEU A 88 -3.15 22.45 3.83
N LEU A 89 -2.97 21.95 5.04
CA LEU A 89 -2.77 20.52 5.33
C LEU A 89 -3.90 20.04 6.24
N VAL A 90 -4.73 19.10 5.77
CA VAL A 90 -5.80 18.51 6.57
C VAL A 90 -5.55 17.01 6.74
N ASP A 91 -5.20 16.61 7.96
CA ASP A 91 -4.94 15.21 8.31
C ASP A 91 -6.24 14.49 8.71
N GLU A 92 -6.40 13.23 8.22
CA GLU A 92 -7.57 12.35 8.44
C GLU A 92 -8.90 13.02 8.05
N VAL A 93 -8.92 13.67 6.89
CA VAL A 93 -10.04 14.50 6.40
C VAL A 93 -11.38 13.76 6.35
N GLN A 94 -11.40 12.44 6.23
CA GLN A 94 -12.62 11.63 6.22
C GLN A 94 -13.39 11.64 7.55
N LEU A 95 -12.81 12.17 8.62
CA LEU A 95 -13.51 12.37 9.90
C LEU A 95 -14.54 13.50 9.84
N CYS A 96 -14.43 14.43 8.87
CA CYS A 96 -15.42 15.45 8.59
C CYS A 96 -16.35 14.96 7.48
N PRO A 97 -17.61 14.57 7.77
CA PRO A 97 -18.56 14.19 6.73
C PRO A 97 -18.77 15.35 5.73
N GLN A 98 -18.84 15.03 4.44
CA GLN A 98 -18.99 16.02 3.36
C GLN A 98 -17.81 17.01 3.24
N PHE A 99 -16.64 16.68 3.77
CA PHE A 99 -15.42 17.50 3.66
C PHE A 99 -15.12 17.92 2.21
N GLU A 100 -15.49 17.06 1.25
CA GLU A 100 -15.28 17.31 -0.18
C GLU A 100 -15.93 18.60 -0.67
N LEU A 101 -17.06 19.01 -0.08
CA LEU A 101 -17.73 20.28 -0.41
C LEU A 101 -16.88 21.47 0.07
N ALA A 102 -16.33 21.37 1.28
CA ALA A 102 -15.46 22.40 1.85
C ALA A 102 -14.17 22.54 1.04
N ILE A 103 -13.47 21.41 0.81
CA ILE A 103 -12.20 21.39 0.08
C ILE A 103 -12.37 21.86 -1.37
N ASN A 104 -13.41 21.40 -2.08
CA ASN A 104 -13.67 21.85 -3.45
C ASN A 104 -13.98 23.36 -3.52
N SER A 105 -14.70 23.91 -2.53
CA SER A 105 -14.96 25.34 -2.45
C SER A 105 -13.66 26.15 -2.26
N ILE A 106 -12.74 25.69 -1.41
CA ILE A 106 -11.42 26.31 -1.21
C ILE A 106 -10.57 26.19 -2.49
N TYR A 107 -10.55 25.00 -3.12
CA TYR A 107 -9.86 24.76 -4.37
C TYR A 107 -10.29 25.72 -5.48
N THR A 108 -11.60 25.95 -5.65
CA THR A 108 -12.11 26.84 -6.70
C THR A 108 -11.75 28.30 -6.50
N LYS A 109 -11.41 28.71 -5.29
CA LYS A 109 -10.90 30.07 -4.99
C LYS A 109 -9.41 30.24 -5.41
N GLY A 110 -8.65 29.15 -5.54
CA GLY A 110 -7.25 29.18 -5.93
C GLY A 110 -6.32 29.89 -4.94
N ILE A 111 -6.70 29.94 -3.66
CA ILE A 111 -5.99 30.72 -2.63
C ILE A 111 -5.12 29.87 -1.72
N TYR A 112 -5.18 28.54 -1.85
CA TYR A 112 -4.39 27.59 -1.06
C TYR A 112 -3.74 26.52 -1.95
N ASP A 113 -2.54 26.15 -1.60
CA ASP A 113 -1.92 24.88 -1.99
C ASP A 113 -2.40 23.79 -1.01
N ILE A 114 -3.13 22.74 -1.51
CA ILE A 114 -3.97 21.88 -0.67
C ILE A 114 -3.40 20.47 -0.58
N TYR A 115 -3.20 19.99 0.65
CA TYR A 115 -2.78 18.64 1.00
C TYR A 115 -3.78 18.01 1.95
N ILE A 116 -4.31 16.85 1.62
CA ILE A 116 -5.25 16.13 2.49
C ILE A 116 -4.77 14.70 2.70
N THR A 117 -4.97 14.13 3.89
CA THR A 117 -4.68 12.72 4.13
C THR A 117 -5.92 11.93 4.50
N GLY A 118 -5.82 10.61 4.28
CA GLY A 118 -6.78 9.66 4.83
C GLY A 118 -6.31 8.22 4.74
N SER A 119 -6.82 7.43 5.66
CA SER A 119 -6.49 6.00 5.80
C SER A 119 -7.42 5.08 5.00
N ASN A 120 -8.21 5.64 4.07
CA ASN A 120 -9.17 4.88 3.27
C ASN A 120 -9.17 5.34 1.81
N ALA A 121 -9.15 4.38 0.87
CA ALA A 121 -9.23 4.64 -0.57
C ALA A 121 -10.56 5.29 -1.00
N PHE A 122 -11.53 5.44 -0.09
CA PHE A 122 -12.74 6.24 -0.33
C PHE A 122 -12.41 7.68 -0.76
N LEU A 123 -11.27 8.25 -0.33
CA LEU A 123 -10.78 9.55 -0.81
C LEU A 123 -10.57 9.61 -2.33
N LEU A 124 -10.49 8.44 -2.97
CA LEU A 124 -10.29 8.28 -4.42
C LEU A 124 -11.45 7.50 -5.06
N SER A 125 -12.53 7.23 -4.31
CA SER A 125 -13.69 6.50 -4.82
C SER A 125 -14.41 7.28 -5.93
N SER A 126 -15.20 6.57 -6.74
CA SER A 126 -15.99 7.15 -7.83
C SER A 126 -16.88 8.33 -7.41
N ASP A 127 -17.32 8.35 -6.16
CA ASP A 127 -18.20 9.39 -5.64
C ASP A 127 -17.44 10.70 -5.38
N LEU A 128 -16.20 10.61 -4.87
CA LEU A 128 -15.29 11.76 -4.74
C LEU A 128 -14.57 12.08 -6.05
N ALA A 129 -14.30 11.07 -6.87
CA ALA A 129 -13.74 11.28 -8.20
C ALA A 129 -14.61 12.21 -9.05
N THR A 130 -15.94 12.21 -8.88
CA THR A 130 -16.82 13.15 -9.61
C THR A 130 -16.62 14.61 -9.17
N LEU A 131 -16.36 14.88 -7.90
CA LEU A 131 -16.13 16.24 -7.38
C LEU A 131 -14.69 16.72 -7.61
N PHE A 132 -13.73 15.81 -7.56
CA PHE A 132 -12.30 16.10 -7.73
C PHE A 132 -11.73 15.64 -9.06
N THR A 133 -12.56 15.27 -10.04
CA THR A 133 -12.10 14.73 -11.35
C THR A 133 -11.06 15.63 -12.01
N GLY A 134 -9.88 15.09 -12.25
CA GLY A 134 -8.77 15.80 -12.90
C GLY A 134 -8.16 16.93 -12.07
N ARG A 135 -8.38 16.92 -10.74
CA ARG A 135 -7.90 17.96 -9.81
C ARG A 135 -7.08 17.40 -8.66
N THR A 136 -6.77 16.12 -8.67
CA THR A 136 -6.04 15.46 -7.58
C THR A 136 -4.80 14.73 -8.06
N MET A 137 -3.75 14.80 -7.25
CA MET A 137 -2.56 13.97 -7.36
C MET A 137 -2.46 13.06 -6.12
N GLU A 138 -2.49 11.74 -6.35
CA GLU A 138 -2.39 10.76 -5.26
C GLU A 138 -0.95 10.46 -4.92
N ILE A 139 -0.62 10.53 -3.61
CA ILE A 139 0.65 10.07 -3.03
C ILE A 139 0.33 8.89 -2.13
N LYS A 140 0.73 7.69 -2.55
CA LYS A 140 0.38 6.45 -1.86
C LYS A 140 1.48 6.02 -0.89
N VAL A 141 1.24 6.20 0.40
CA VAL A 141 2.20 5.89 1.48
C VAL A 141 2.04 4.44 1.94
N TYR A 142 3.05 3.63 1.64
CA TYR A 142 3.13 2.24 2.09
C TYR A 142 3.79 2.15 3.49
N PRO A 143 3.66 1.02 4.21
CA PRO A 143 4.53 0.69 5.33
C PRO A 143 6.00 0.81 4.95
N PHE A 144 6.91 0.82 5.90
CA PHE A 144 8.34 0.97 5.61
C PHE A 144 8.86 -0.07 4.62
N SER A 145 9.64 0.39 3.65
CA SER A 145 10.44 -0.47 2.77
C SER A 145 11.58 -1.13 3.55
N PHE A 146 12.24 -2.10 2.93
CA PHE A 146 13.43 -2.69 3.53
C PHE A 146 14.55 -1.66 3.74
N VAL A 147 14.72 -0.70 2.82
CA VAL A 147 15.69 0.41 2.98
C VAL A 147 15.32 1.31 4.16
N GLU A 148 14.05 1.63 4.33
CA GLU A 148 13.56 2.42 5.48
C GLU A 148 13.72 1.65 6.80
N TYR A 149 13.52 0.32 6.79
CA TYR A 149 13.83 -0.58 7.92
C TYR A 149 15.31 -0.51 8.31
N LEU A 150 16.21 -0.66 7.33
CA LEU A 150 17.67 -0.56 7.55
C LEU A 150 18.03 0.81 8.13
N THR A 151 17.45 1.88 7.60
CA THR A 151 17.67 3.25 8.06
C THR A 151 17.20 3.44 9.50
N TYR A 152 16.02 2.91 9.85
CA TYR A 152 15.46 3.02 11.20
C TYR A 152 16.36 2.36 12.24
N TYR A 153 16.90 1.18 11.94
CA TYR A 153 17.78 0.44 12.87
C TYR A 153 19.27 0.81 12.73
N GLY A 154 19.64 1.70 11.80
CA GLY A 154 21.03 2.10 11.54
C GLY A 154 21.89 0.95 11.02
N ILE A 155 21.31 0.01 10.26
CA ILE A 155 22.00 -1.17 9.76
C ILE A 155 22.73 -0.81 8.47
N THR A 156 24.07 -0.98 8.48
CA THR A 156 24.96 -0.68 7.36
C THR A 156 25.70 -1.91 6.82
N ASP A 157 25.56 -3.04 7.49
CA ASP A 157 26.11 -4.35 7.13
C ASP A 157 25.11 -5.46 7.52
N ARG A 158 25.44 -6.74 7.37
CA ARG A 158 24.58 -7.89 7.70
C ARG A 158 23.15 -7.78 7.15
N TYR A 159 23.07 -7.37 5.90
CA TYR A 159 21.77 -7.15 5.26
C TYR A 159 20.91 -8.41 5.16
N ASP A 160 21.54 -9.59 5.11
CA ASP A 160 20.85 -10.88 5.06
C ASP A 160 20.09 -11.17 6.36
N GLU A 161 20.75 -10.99 7.50
CA GLU A 161 20.12 -11.14 8.82
C GLU A 161 19.00 -10.11 9.01
N ALA A 162 19.24 -8.88 8.58
CA ALA A 162 18.26 -7.81 8.63
C ALA A 162 17.05 -8.11 7.73
N PHE A 163 17.25 -8.68 6.55
CA PHE A 163 16.18 -9.08 5.66
C PHE A 163 15.32 -10.20 6.27
N ASP A 164 15.96 -11.24 6.84
CA ASP A 164 15.25 -12.32 7.51
C ASP A 164 14.40 -11.80 8.69
N GLN A 165 14.89 -10.77 9.39
CA GLN A 165 14.11 -10.09 10.44
C GLN A 165 12.95 -9.29 9.84
N TYR A 166 13.20 -8.47 8.80
CA TYR A 166 12.19 -7.69 8.12
C TYR A 166 11.06 -8.56 7.54
N VAL A 167 11.39 -9.72 6.98
CA VAL A 167 10.41 -10.69 6.49
C VAL A 167 9.40 -11.08 7.57
N ARG A 168 9.86 -11.24 8.83
CA ARG A 168 9.00 -11.61 9.97
C ARG A 168 8.26 -10.41 10.57
N THR A 169 8.97 -9.32 10.81
CA THR A 169 8.42 -8.16 11.55
C THR A 169 7.70 -7.15 10.67
N GLY A 170 7.91 -7.22 9.34
CA GLY A 170 7.31 -6.31 8.38
C GLY A 170 7.78 -4.87 8.48
N GLY A 171 7.04 -3.97 7.84
CA GLY A 171 7.33 -2.55 7.71
C GLY A 171 6.40 -1.61 8.49
N MET A 172 5.58 -2.10 9.42
CA MET A 172 4.69 -1.22 10.20
C MET A 172 5.47 -0.34 11.18
N PRO A 173 5.62 0.99 10.91
CA PRO A 173 6.58 1.84 11.66
C PRO A 173 6.38 1.84 13.17
N GLY A 174 5.12 1.86 13.61
CA GLY A 174 4.78 1.91 15.03
C GLY A 174 5.14 0.64 15.81
N SER A 175 5.38 -0.49 15.13
CA SER A 175 5.79 -1.74 15.78
C SER A 175 7.24 -1.68 16.27
N TYR A 176 8.09 -0.90 15.61
CA TYR A 176 9.54 -0.88 15.87
C TYR A 176 9.95 -0.26 17.20
N VAL A 177 9.04 0.43 17.89
CA VAL A 177 9.29 0.91 19.27
C VAL A 177 9.36 -0.24 20.28
N TYR A 178 8.83 -1.41 19.94
CA TYR A 178 8.82 -2.59 20.80
C TYR A 178 10.06 -3.45 20.56
N LYS A 179 10.66 -3.92 21.66
CA LYS A 179 11.95 -4.63 21.64
C LYS A 179 11.85 -6.10 21.26
N THR A 180 10.67 -6.71 21.37
CA THR A 180 10.45 -8.14 21.12
C THR A 180 9.45 -8.34 20.00
N GLU A 181 9.65 -9.39 19.19
CA GLU A 181 8.73 -9.76 18.09
C GLU A 181 7.28 -9.94 18.60
N ASP A 182 7.08 -10.59 19.75
CA ASP A 182 5.75 -10.79 20.32
C ASP A 182 5.01 -9.47 20.55
N ARG A 183 5.71 -8.45 21.09
CA ARG A 183 5.11 -7.12 21.29
C ARG A 183 4.87 -6.37 19.98
N GLN A 184 5.73 -6.58 19.00
CA GLN A 184 5.51 -6.05 17.65
C GLN A 184 4.26 -6.68 17.02
N TYR A 185 4.07 -8.00 17.18
CA TYR A 185 2.85 -8.68 16.71
C TYR A 185 1.61 -8.26 17.48
N ASP A 186 1.69 -8.06 18.81
CA ASP A 186 0.57 -7.52 19.59
C ASP A 186 0.12 -6.17 19.03
N TYR A 187 1.08 -5.26 18.78
CA TYR A 187 0.80 -3.95 18.18
C TYR A 187 0.14 -4.08 16.79
N VAL A 188 0.68 -4.92 15.91
CA VAL A 188 0.14 -5.12 14.56
C VAL A 188 -1.26 -5.73 14.62
N ARG A 189 -1.52 -6.67 15.56
CA ARG A 189 -2.84 -7.24 15.80
C ARG A 189 -3.85 -6.19 16.25
N ASP A 190 -3.45 -5.25 17.10
CA ASP A 190 -4.30 -4.14 17.54
C ASP A 190 -4.62 -3.19 16.37
N VAL A 191 -3.63 -2.90 15.51
CA VAL A 191 -3.86 -2.12 14.29
C VAL A 191 -4.85 -2.84 13.36
N TYR A 192 -4.68 -4.15 13.14
CA TYR A 192 -5.59 -4.97 12.35
C TYR A 192 -7.02 -4.94 12.90
N SER A 193 -7.17 -5.15 14.20
CA SER A 193 -8.46 -5.11 14.88
C SER A 193 -9.13 -3.74 14.73
N THR A 194 -8.37 -2.66 14.84
CA THR A 194 -8.87 -1.29 14.64
C THR A 194 -9.36 -1.09 13.20
N ILE A 195 -8.60 -1.55 12.19
CA ILE A 195 -9.00 -1.46 10.78
C ILE A 195 -10.29 -2.25 10.55
N LEU A 196 -10.35 -3.51 11.01
CA LEU A 196 -11.53 -4.34 10.78
C LEU A 196 -12.78 -3.78 11.48
N ILE A 197 -12.68 -3.47 12.77
CA ILE A 197 -13.85 -3.11 13.58
C ILE A 197 -14.27 -1.66 13.34
N ARG A 198 -13.37 -0.71 13.61
CA ARG A 198 -13.68 0.71 13.56
C ARG A 198 -13.78 1.23 12.12
N ASP A 199 -12.77 0.93 11.31
CA ASP A 199 -12.69 1.55 9.99
C ASP A 199 -13.57 0.84 8.94
N LEU A 200 -13.95 -0.44 9.15
CA LEU A 200 -14.74 -1.19 8.18
C LEU A 200 -16.10 -1.65 8.72
N VAL A 201 -16.13 -2.40 9.83
CA VAL A 201 -17.40 -2.95 10.34
C VAL A 201 -18.38 -1.85 10.73
N GLU A 202 -17.94 -0.83 11.46
CA GLU A 202 -18.79 0.29 11.86
C GLU A 202 -19.18 1.16 10.66
N LYS A 203 -18.22 1.53 9.82
CA LYS A 203 -18.43 2.36 8.63
C LYS A 203 -19.43 1.75 7.66
N TYR A 204 -19.25 0.48 7.30
CA TYR A 204 -20.09 -0.20 6.32
C TYR A 204 -21.28 -0.94 6.95
N LYS A 205 -21.48 -0.80 8.28
CA LYS A 205 -22.56 -1.43 9.04
C LYS A 205 -22.65 -2.94 8.78
N ILE A 206 -21.49 -3.63 8.84
CA ILE A 206 -21.36 -5.06 8.57
C ILE A 206 -22.05 -5.84 9.69
N ARG A 207 -23.11 -6.58 9.35
CA ARG A 207 -23.90 -7.32 10.35
C ARG A 207 -23.18 -8.57 10.84
N ASN A 208 -22.60 -9.33 9.93
CA ASN A 208 -21.89 -10.57 10.26
C ASN A 208 -20.37 -10.33 10.35
N LYS A 209 -19.93 -9.91 11.54
CA LYS A 209 -18.52 -9.60 11.83
C LYS A 209 -17.62 -10.82 11.69
N SER A 210 -18.11 -12.00 12.15
CA SER A 210 -17.35 -13.24 12.10
C SER A 210 -17.06 -13.67 10.66
N GLU A 211 -18.07 -13.64 9.77
CA GLU A 211 -17.86 -13.95 8.35
C GLU A 211 -16.84 -12.99 7.70
N PHE A 212 -16.93 -11.70 8.02
CA PHE A 212 -16.01 -10.70 7.49
C PHE A 212 -14.56 -10.97 7.93
N THR A 213 -14.37 -11.26 9.22
CA THR A 213 -13.06 -11.62 9.78
C THR A 213 -12.52 -12.89 9.14
N ASN A 214 -13.32 -13.94 9.04
CA ASN A 214 -12.93 -15.22 8.42
C ASN A 214 -12.50 -15.04 6.95
N ILE A 215 -13.17 -14.17 6.20
CA ILE A 215 -12.77 -13.86 4.81
C ILE A 215 -11.42 -13.14 4.80
N SER A 216 -11.19 -12.16 5.68
CA SER A 216 -9.92 -11.45 5.78
C SER A 216 -8.77 -12.39 6.14
N GLU A 217 -8.93 -13.23 7.14
CA GLU A 217 -7.94 -14.22 7.57
C GLU A 217 -7.67 -15.28 6.50
N PHE A 218 -8.70 -15.76 5.82
CA PHE A 218 -8.55 -16.66 4.68
C PHE A 218 -7.73 -16.02 3.54
N MET A 219 -7.97 -14.76 3.24
CA MET A 219 -7.19 -14.03 2.23
C MET A 219 -5.73 -13.86 2.66
N MET A 220 -5.44 -13.62 3.95
CA MET A 220 -4.08 -13.55 4.49
C MET A 220 -3.32 -14.87 4.34
N ASP A 221 -3.98 -16.01 4.57
CA ASP A 221 -3.36 -17.34 4.39
C ASP A 221 -3.14 -17.69 2.91
N ASN A 222 -3.87 -17.02 2.02
CA ASN A 222 -3.85 -17.29 0.59
C ASN A 222 -3.23 -16.14 -0.22
N ILE A 223 -2.33 -15.33 0.38
CA ILE A 223 -1.57 -14.31 -0.36
C ILE A 223 -0.82 -14.97 -1.52
N GLY A 224 -0.75 -14.29 -2.67
CA GLY A 224 -0.10 -14.83 -3.86
C GLY A 224 -0.83 -15.99 -4.56
N ASN A 225 -1.93 -16.51 -3.99
CA ASN A 225 -2.77 -17.48 -4.67
C ASN A 225 -3.80 -16.80 -5.57
N LEU A 226 -4.19 -17.49 -6.66
CA LEU A 226 -5.32 -17.07 -7.46
C LEU A 226 -6.62 -17.27 -6.70
N LEU A 227 -7.28 -16.18 -6.35
CA LEU A 227 -8.55 -16.17 -5.63
C LEU A 227 -9.68 -15.62 -6.50
N SER A 228 -10.88 -16.09 -6.25
CA SER A 228 -12.12 -15.49 -6.75
C SER A 228 -13.17 -15.47 -5.65
N PRO A 229 -14.11 -14.52 -5.67
CA PRO A 229 -15.21 -14.49 -4.71
C PRO A 229 -16.01 -15.80 -4.67
N ASN A 230 -16.12 -16.50 -5.81
CA ASN A 230 -16.79 -17.79 -5.89
C ASN A 230 -16.01 -18.90 -5.18
N ASN A 231 -14.67 -18.94 -5.33
CA ASN A 231 -13.85 -19.94 -4.65
C ASN A 231 -13.86 -19.70 -3.14
N ILE A 232 -13.69 -18.46 -2.70
CA ILE A 232 -13.74 -18.10 -1.28
C ILE A 232 -15.08 -18.48 -0.68
N SER A 233 -16.21 -18.14 -1.32
CA SER A 233 -17.54 -18.46 -0.82
C SER A 233 -17.78 -19.98 -0.71
N LYS A 234 -17.25 -20.77 -1.64
CA LYS A 234 -17.34 -22.23 -1.60
C LYS A 234 -16.51 -22.85 -0.46
N THR A 235 -15.28 -22.34 -0.27
CA THR A 235 -14.35 -22.85 0.75
C THR A 235 -14.82 -22.51 2.17
N LEU A 236 -15.38 -21.32 2.39
CA LEU A 236 -15.84 -20.86 3.69
C LEU A 236 -17.31 -21.23 4.00
N LYS A 237 -18.00 -21.86 3.04
CA LYS A 237 -19.37 -22.34 3.27
C LYS A 237 -19.35 -23.50 4.28
N ASN A 238 -20.14 -23.37 5.34
CA ASN A 238 -20.39 -24.42 6.32
C ASN A 238 -21.91 -24.54 6.59
N ASP A 239 -22.32 -25.53 7.39
CA ASP A 239 -23.74 -25.79 7.69
C ASP A 239 -24.45 -24.62 8.39
N GLN A 240 -23.72 -23.63 8.90
CA GLN A 240 -24.27 -22.51 9.66
C GLN A 240 -24.19 -21.16 8.90
N SER A 241 -23.47 -21.08 7.75
CA SER A 241 -23.34 -19.84 7.01
C SER A 241 -23.46 -20.04 5.49
N GLU A 242 -24.37 -19.28 4.87
CA GLU A 242 -24.50 -19.19 3.42
C GLU A 242 -23.81 -17.91 2.89
N ILE A 243 -22.48 -17.88 2.94
CA ILE A 243 -21.73 -16.75 2.38
C ILE A 243 -21.90 -16.74 0.86
N THR A 244 -22.53 -15.69 0.33
CA THR A 244 -22.75 -15.57 -1.11
C THR A 244 -21.52 -14.98 -1.81
N ARG A 245 -21.33 -15.32 -3.10
CA ARG A 245 -20.31 -14.68 -3.95
C ARG A 245 -20.40 -13.15 -3.91
N LYS A 246 -21.62 -12.58 -3.89
CA LYS A 246 -21.82 -11.13 -3.86
C LYS A 246 -21.31 -10.51 -2.56
N THR A 247 -21.57 -11.18 -1.42
CA THR A 247 -21.08 -10.74 -0.10
C THR A 247 -19.56 -10.78 -0.05
N VAL A 248 -18.94 -11.88 -0.52
CA VAL A 248 -17.48 -12.00 -0.57
C VAL A 248 -16.86 -10.88 -1.43
N SER A 249 -17.39 -10.64 -2.64
CA SER A 249 -16.89 -9.58 -3.51
C SER A 249 -16.97 -8.21 -2.85
N LYS A 250 -18.07 -7.94 -2.13
CA LYS A 250 -18.25 -6.69 -1.39
C LYS A 250 -17.23 -6.54 -0.25
N TYR A 251 -16.98 -7.62 0.49
CA TYR A 251 -16.04 -7.62 1.61
C TYR A 251 -14.59 -7.49 1.14
N ILE A 252 -14.22 -8.14 0.04
CA ILE A 252 -12.91 -7.91 -0.60
C ILE A 252 -12.74 -6.43 -0.93
N GLY A 253 -13.71 -5.80 -1.58
CA GLY A 253 -13.64 -4.37 -1.90
C GLY A 253 -13.50 -3.47 -0.66
N TYR A 254 -14.08 -3.85 0.47
CA TYR A 254 -13.89 -3.10 1.72
C TYR A 254 -12.47 -3.23 2.28
N LEU A 255 -11.88 -4.44 2.20
CA LEU A 255 -10.50 -4.69 2.62
C LEU A 255 -9.50 -3.95 1.72
N GLU A 256 -9.76 -3.89 0.41
CA GLU A 256 -8.96 -3.10 -0.53
C GLU A 256 -9.09 -1.60 -0.26
N ASN A 257 -10.30 -1.12 0.01
CA ASN A 257 -10.53 0.28 0.37
C ASN A 257 -9.84 0.71 1.66
N ALA A 258 -9.55 -0.21 2.58
CA ALA A 258 -8.73 0.05 3.77
C ALA A 258 -7.23 -0.07 3.50
N PHE A 259 -6.81 -0.30 2.27
CA PHE A 259 -5.42 -0.59 1.88
C PHE A 259 -4.81 -1.80 2.60
N LEU A 260 -5.64 -2.71 3.12
CA LEU A 260 -5.15 -3.93 3.77
C LEU A 260 -4.67 -4.94 2.73
N PHE A 261 -5.36 -5.00 1.58
CA PHE A 261 -4.97 -5.83 0.43
C PHE A 261 -4.86 -5.01 -0.84
N TYR A 262 -3.98 -5.47 -1.72
CA TYR A 262 -3.80 -4.96 -3.08
C TYR A 262 -4.09 -6.07 -4.09
N GLU A 263 -5.02 -5.83 -4.99
CA GLU A 263 -5.33 -6.73 -6.10
C GLU A 263 -4.25 -6.66 -7.19
N ALA A 264 -3.77 -7.81 -7.66
CA ALA A 264 -3.05 -7.95 -8.91
C ALA A 264 -3.90 -8.74 -9.91
N LYS A 265 -4.46 -8.03 -10.88
CA LYS A 265 -5.31 -8.60 -11.92
C LYS A 265 -4.50 -9.45 -12.89
N ARG A 266 -5.11 -10.46 -13.48
CA ARG A 266 -4.44 -11.27 -14.49
C ARG A 266 -4.34 -10.54 -15.83
N TYR A 267 -3.20 -10.68 -16.47
CA TYR A 267 -2.90 -10.15 -17.79
C TYR A 267 -2.51 -11.26 -18.75
N ASP A 268 -3.28 -11.43 -19.83
CA ASP A 268 -2.96 -12.40 -20.89
C ASP A 268 -1.85 -11.85 -21.80
N LEU A 269 -0.66 -12.42 -21.68
CA LEU A 269 0.53 -11.98 -22.42
C LEU A 269 0.40 -12.17 -23.93
N LYS A 270 -0.35 -13.21 -24.38
CA LYS A 270 -0.59 -13.45 -25.80
C LYS A 270 -1.68 -12.54 -26.36
N GLY A 271 -2.81 -12.47 -25.67
CA GLY A 271 -3.96 -11.66 -26.10
C GLY A 271 -3.84 -10.18 -25.77
N LYS A 272 -2.79 -9.79 -25.00
CA LYS A 272 -2.55 -8.42 -24.52
C LYS A 272 -3.80 -7.79 -23.89
N LYS A 273 -4.52 -8.56 -23.06
CA LYS A 273 -5.79 -8.14 -22.45
C LYS A 273 -5.87 -8.52 -20.96
N TYR A 274 -6.60 -7.73 -20.21
CA TYR A 274 -6.91 -8.02 -18.81
C TYR A 274 -7.96 -9.12 -18.73
N LEU A 275 -7.79 -10.03 -17.77
CA LEU A 275 -8.72 -11.13 -17.50
C LEU A 275 -9.56 -10.79 -16.27
N ALA A 276 -10.88 -10.91 -16.41
CA ALA A 276 -11.84 -10.52 -15.38
C ALA A 276 -11.96 -11.51 -14.20
N ASN A 277 -11.39 -12.72 -14.34
CA ASN A 277 -11.59 -13.79 -13.35
C ASN A 277 -10.27 -14.18 -12.69
N ASN A 278 -10.34 -14.40 -11.38
CA ASN A 278 -9.26 -14.85 -10.51
C ASN A 278 -8.07 -13.89 -10.50
N SER A 279 -7.93 -13.14 -9.43
CA SER A 279 -6.80 -12.25 -9.16
C SER A 279 -5.94 -12.84 -8.04
N LYS A 280 -4.71 -12.37 -7.91
CA LYS A 280 -3.93 -12.55 -6.68
C LYS A 280 -4.13 -11.33 -5.79
N TYR A 281 -4.06 -11.54 -4.49
CA TYR A 281 -4.15 -10.47 -3.50
C TYR A 281 -2.91 -10.50 -2.62
N TYR A 282 -2.36 -9.33 -2.35
CA TYR A 282 -1.16 -9.14 -1.55
C TYR A 282 -1.48 -8.23 -0.36
N LEU A 283 -0.96 -8.58 0.81
CA LEU A 283 -1.09 -7.77 2.02
C LEU A 283 -0.25 -6.50 1.89
N CYS A 284 -0.72 -5.42 2.47
CA CYS A 284 0.03 -4.17 2.59
C CYS A 284 1.32 -4.31 3.41
N ASP A 285 1.39 -5.33 4.27
CA ASP A 285 2.56 -5.67 5.09
C ASP A 285 2.46 -7.11 5.58
N THR A 286 3.57 -7.84 5.51
CA THR A 286 3.63 -9.25 5.89
C THR A 286 3.42 -9.49 7.38
N SER A 287 3.74 -8.50 8.24
CA SER A 287 3.55 -8.61 9.69
C SER A 287 2.09 -8.90 10.10
N PHE A 288 1.11 -8.44 9.33
CA PHE A 288 -0.30 -8.76 9.61
C PHE A 288 -0.56 -10.25 9.56
N ARG A 289 0.01 -10.97 8.58
CA ARG A 289 -0.15 -12.41 8.47
C ARG A 289 0.47 -13.12 9.68
N TYR A 290 1.67 -12.70 10.11
CA TYR A 290 2.32 -13.29 11.29
C TYR A 290 1.55 -12.97 12.58
N ALA A 291 1.10 -11.73 12.75
CA ALA A 291 0.39 -11.28 13.93
C ALA A 291 -0.98 -11.96 14.11
N VAL A 292 -1.71 -12.22 13.01
CA VAL A 292 -3.09 -12.74 13.04
C VAL A 292 -3.11 -14.27 12.96
N ASN A 293 -2.40 -14.86 11.98
CA ASN A 293 -2.48 -16.29 11.68
C ASN A 293 -1.29 -17.09 12.27
N GLY A 294 -0.32 -16.38 12.88
CA GLY A 294 0.87 -16.98 13.49
C GLY A 294 1.95 -17.37 12.48
N THR A 295 3.01 -17.99 12.99
CA THR A 295 4.27 -18.24 12.24
C THR A 295 4.39 -19.65 11.68
N ARG A 296 3.41 -20.51 11.90
CA ARG A 296 3.45 -21.92 11.46
C ARG A 296 3.11 -22.04 9.97
N ASN A 297 3.73 -23.02 9.32
CA ASN A 297 3.48 -23.39 7.91
C ASN A 297 3.63 -22.23 6.92
N MET A 298 4.70 -21.44 7.09
CA MET A 298 4.99 -20.31 6.20
C MET A 298 5.52 -20.80 4.86
N ASP A 299 4.90 -20.37 3.80
CA ASP A 299 5.40 -20.45 2.44
C ASP A 299 6.21 -19.18 2.14
N PHE A 300 7.53 -19.26 2.30
CA PHE A 300 8.42 -18.11 2.11
C PHE A 300 8.40 -17.60 0.67
N GLY A 301 8.18 -18.46 -0.32
CA GLY A 301 8.02 -18.04 -1.70
C GLY A 301 6.91 -17.00 -1.86
N ARG A 302 5.75 -17.26 -1.24
CA ARG A 302 4.62 -16.30 -1.26
C ARG A 302 4.88 -15.04 -0.45
N VAL A 303 5.59 -15.15 0.66
CA VAL A 303 5.97 -13.98 1.46
C VAL A 303 6.91 -13.09 0.65
N TYR A 304 7.88 -13.66 -0.05
CA TYR A 304 8.79 -12.91 -0.92
C TYR A 304 8.05 -12.31 -2.11
N GLU A 305 7.12 -13.06 -2.70
CA GLU A 305 6.24 -12.56 -3.75
C GLU A 305 5.43 -11.34 -3.27
N ASN A 306 4.91 -11.39 -2.04
CA ASN A 306 4.20 -10.26 -1.42
C ASN A 306 5.12 -9.02 -1.26
N ILE A 307 6.33 -9.22 -0.73
CA ILE A 307 7.32 -8.14 -0.54
C ILE A 307 7.69 -7.51 -1.89
N VAL A 308 7.96 -8.33 -2.91
CA VAL A 308 8.29 -7.86 -4.26
C VAL A 308 7.12 -7.10 -4.88
N CYS A 309 5.88 -7.57 -4.71
CA CYS A 309 4.70 -6.88 -5.18
C CYS A 309 4.58 -5.47 -4.60
N LEU A 310 4.76 -5.33 -3.29
CA LEU A 310 4.69 -4.04 -2.61
C LEU A 310 5.83 -3.11 -3.05
N GLU A 311 7.03 -3.64 -3.21
CA GLU A 311 8.18 -2.85 -3.66
C GLU A 311 7.98 -2.35 -5.10
N LEU A 312 7.47 -3.19 -6.00
CA LEU A 312 7.12 -2.77 -7.37
C LEU A 312 6.09 -1.64 -7.36
N ARG A 313 5.07 -1.74 -6.50
CA ARG A 313 4.05 -0.68 -6.36
C ARG A 313 4.65 0.61 -5.79
N ARG A 314 5.55 0.51 -4.81
CA ARG A 314 6.27 1.65 -4.23
C ARG A 314 7.13 2.36 -5.28
N ARG A 315 7.77 1.60 -6.18
CA ARG A 315 8.51 2.12 -7.34
C ARG A 315 7.59 2.67 -8.45
N GLY A 316 6.27 2.70 -8.23
CA GLY A 316 5.27 3.26 -9.15
C GLY A 316 4.89 2.36 -10.32
N TYR A 317 5.13 1.04 -10.22
CA TYR A 317 4.63 0.09 -11.20
C TYR A 317 3.18 -0.31 -10.94
N GLU A 318 2.41 -0.41 -12.01
CA GLU A 318 1.17 -1.19 -12.03
C GLU A 318 1.53 -2.67 -12.11
N VAL A 319 1.03 -3.49 -11.18
CA VAL A 319 1.42 -4.89 -11.03
C VAL A 319 0.27 -5.81 -11.43
N TYR A 320 0.57 -6.72 -12.34
CA TYR A 320 -0.35 -7.73 -12.86
C TYR A 320 0.26 -9.12 -12.75
N VAL A 321 -0.60 -10.15 -12.72
CA VAL A 321 -0.19 -11.56 -12.82
C VAL A 321 -0.20 -11.97 -14.29
N GLY A 322 0.94 -12.42 -14.81
CA GLY A 322 1.07 -12.82 -16.20
C GLY A 322 0.48 -14.20 -16.47
N LYS A 323 -0.31 -14.33 -17.55
CA LYS A 323 -0.77 -15.62 -18.07
C LYS A 323 -0.21 -15.83 -19.46
N LEU A 324 0.58 -16.91 -19.64
CA LEU A 324 1.10 -17.34 -20.94
C LEU A 324 0.67 -18.79 -21.21
N TYR A 325 -0.41 -18.98 -21.99
CA TYR A 325 -1.04 -20.29 -22.20
C TYR A 325 -1.47 -20.96 -20.87
N LYS A 326 -0.79 -22.06 -20.48
CA LYS A 326 -0.98 -22.79 -19.22
C LYS A 326 0.01 -22.37 -18.13
N LYS A 327 1.02 -21.55 -18.47
CA LYS A 327 2.04 -21.07 -17.54
C LYS A 327 1.61 -19.74 -16.91
N GLU A 328 2.07 -19.49 -15.71
CA GLU A 328 1.94 -18.23 -15.00
C GLU A 328 3.29 -17.52 -14.94
N VAL A 329 3.29 -16.21 -14.94
CA VAL A 329 4.41 -15.34 -14.61
C VAL A 329 3.94 -14.51 -13.42
N ASP A 330 4.68 -14.54 -12.32
CA ASP A 330 4.23 -13.94 -11.07
C ASP A 330 3.89 -12.47 -11.26
N PHE A 331 4.76 -11.71 -11.93
CA PHE A 331 4.48 -10.31 -12.20
C PHE A 331 4.76 -9.88 -13.63
N VAL A 332 3.83 -9.09 -14.13
CA VAL A 332 4.00 -8.18 -15.25
C VAL A 332 3.90 -6.78 -14.67
N ALA A 333 5.03 -6.13 -14.46
CA ALA A 333 5.09 -4.80 -13.88
C ALA A 333 5.19 -3.76 -15.01
N LYS A 334 4.29 -2.76 -15.00
CA LYS A 334 4.20 -1.73 -16.03
C LYS A 334 4.31 -0.34 -15.42
N LYS A 335 5.12 0.53 -16.03
CA LYS A 335 5.24 1.94 -15.63
C LYS A 335 5.45 2.78 -16.88
N ARG A 336 4.45 3.59 -17.28
CA ARG A 336 4.45 4.31 -18.57
C ARG A 336 4.71 3.34 -19.73
N GLU A 337 5.79 3.52 -20.48
CA GLU A 337 6.20 2.62 -21.58
C GLU A 337 7.08 1.44 -21.15
N ALA A 338 7.58 1.47 -19.91
CA ALA A 338 8.42 0.39 -19.38
C ALA A 338 7.55 -0.80 -18.93
N GLN A 339 8.02 -2.00 -19.26
CA GLN A 339 7.43 -3.26 -18.81
C GLN A 339 8.53 -4.23 -18.44
N ILE A 340 8.34 -4.98 -17.36
CA ILE A 340 9.27 -6.03 -16.90
C ILE A 340 8.48 -7.26 -16.48
N TYR A 341 9.04 -8.45 -16.74
CA TYR A 341 8.51 -9.74 -16.31
C TYR A 341 9.33 -10.29 -15.17
N ILE A 342 8.67 -10.71 -14.10
CA ILE A 342 9.35 -11.13 -12.88
C ILE A 342 8.77 -12.45 -12.39
N GLN A 343 9.64 -13.40 -12.07
CA GLN A 343 9.35 -14.57 -11.24
C GLN A 343 10.00 -14.39 -9.87
N VAL A 344 9.34 -14.89 -8.83
CA VAL A 344 9.84 -14.81 -7.45
C VAL A 344 9.91 -16.20 -6.85
N SER A 345 11.04 -16.53 -6.23
CA SER A 345 11.24 -17.83 -5.59
C SER A 345 11.97 -17.68 -4.26
N ASP A 346 11.69 -18.55 -3.32
CA ASP A 346 12.45 -18.64 -2.06
C ASP A 346 13.79 -19.32 -2.26
N ASN A 347 13.89 -20.26 -3.21
CA ASN A 347 15.11 -20.99 -3.50
C ASN A 347 15.13 -21.47 -4.96
N ILE A 348 16.25 -21.30 -5.63
CA ILE A 348 16.52 -21.75 -7.01
C ILE A 348 17.79 -22.60 -7.13
N SER A 349 18.30 -23.16 -6.04
CA SER A 349 19.51 -24.00 -6.05
C SER A 349 19.26 -25.37 -6.68
N ASP A 350 18.03 -25.87 -6.68
CA ASP A 350 17.64 -27.09 -7.37
C ASP A 350 17.35 -26.82 -8.85
N GLU A 351 17.93 -27.61 -9.75
CA GLU A 351 17.82 -27.42 -11.20
C GLU A 351 16.37 -27.45 -11.70
N LYS A 352 15.52 -28.33 -11.14
CA LYS A 352 14.10 -28.43 -11.54
C LYS A 352 13.32 -27.19 -11.11
N THR A 353 13.61 -26.69 -9.91
CA THR A 353 13.00 -25.44 -9.41
C THR A 353 13.46 -24.28 -10.27
N PHE A 354 14.75 -24.16 -10.56
CA PHE A 354 15.26 -23.12 -11.44
C PHE A 354 14.63 -23.19 -12.84
N GLU A 355 14.52 -24.40 -13.43
CA GLU A 355 13.87 -24.59 -14.73
C GLU A 355 12.40 -24.18 -14.71
N ARG A 356 11.68 -24.47 -13.64
CA ARG A 356 10.28 -24.05 -13.44
C ARG A 356 10.15 -22.53 -13.47
N GLU A 357 11.06 -21.81 -12.83
CA GLU A 357 11.01 -20.34 -12.72
C GLU A 357 11.44 -19.64 -14.03
N TYR A 358 12.52 -20.11 -14.70
CA TYR A 358 12.96 -19.42 -15.90
C TYR A 358 12.17 -19.78 -17.16
N SER A 359 11.62 -20.98 -17.26
CA SER A 359 10.98 -21.45 -18.50
C SER A 359 9.74 -20.65 -18.91
N PRO A 360 8.91 -20.10 -18.01
CA PRO A 360 7.84 -19.17 -18.41
C PRO A 360 8.38 -17.88 -19.02
N LEU A 361 9.47 -17.34 -18.48
CA LEU A 361 10.10 -16.11 -18.94
C LEU A 361 10.70 -16.25 -20.32
N LEU A 362 11.40 -17.36 -20.59
CA LEU A 362 11.96 -17.66 -21.92
C LEU A 362 10.89 -17.87 -22.99
N ALA A 363 9.71 -18.30 -22.62
CA ALA A 363 8.60 -18.48 -23.55
C ALA A 363 7.98 -17.16 -24.03
N ILE A 364 8.28 -16.04 -23.38
CA ILE A 364 7.83 -14.70 -23.76
C ILE A 364 8.73 -14.19 -24.88
N ARG A 365 8.13 -13.98 -26.09
CA ARG A 365 8.85 -13.59 -27.30
C ARG A 365 8.75 -12.07 -27.55
N ASP A 366 9.26 -11.29 -26.60
CA ASP A 366 9.41 -9.85 -26.74
C ASP A 366 10.73 -9.36 -26.13
N ALA A 367 11.04 -8.07 -26.33
CA ALA A 367 12.30 -7.46 -25.93
C ALA A 367 12.29 -6.87 -24.49
N TYR A 368 11.18 -6.98 -23.76
CA TYR A 368 11.12 -6.44 -22.42
C TYR A 368 11.99 -7.23 -21.45
N PRO A 369 12.60 -6.57 -20.46
CA PRO A 369 13.43 -7.23 -19.43
C PRO A 369 12.71 -8.37 -18.74
N LYS A 370 13.46 -9.40 -18.39
CA LYS A 370 13.01 -10.58 -17.67
C LYS A 370 13.89 -10.81 -16.46
N MET A 371 13.31 -11.06 -15.31
CA MET A 371 14.03 -11.17 -14.06
C MET A 371 13.52 -12.32 -13.20
N ILE A 372 14.43 -13.01 -12.52
CA ILE A 372 14.12 -13.89 -11.40
C ILE A 372 14.66 -13.21 -10.14
N ILE A 373 13.79 -12.96 -9.17
CA ILE A 373 14.14 -12.45 -7.85
C ILE A 373 14.04 -13.61 -6.86
N ALA A 374 15.15 -14.00 -6.27
CA ALA A 374 15.19 -15.16 -5.37
C ALA A 374 16.20 -14.95 -4.23
N ARG A 375 16.08 -15.75 -3.17
CA ARG A 375 17.05 -15.75 -2.08
C ARG A 375 18.28 -16.57 -2.48
N THR A 376 19.18 -15.94 -3.20
CA THR A 376 20.35 -16.65 -3.79
C THR A 376 21.64 -16.49 -3.00
N HIS A 377 21.78 -15.38 -2.24
CA HIS A 377 23.04 -14.97 -1.60
C HIS A 377 24.22 -14.79 -2.58
N HIS A 378 23.94 -14.65 -3.87
CA HIS A 378 24.94 -14.49 -4.92
C HIS A 378 24.85 -13.11 -5.57
N GLU A 379 25.91 -12.75 -6.27
CA GLU A 379 25.92 -11.60 -7.16
C GLU A 379 24.91 -11.80 -8.30
N THR A 380 24.39 -10.67 -8.81
CA THR A 380 23.50 -10.68 -9.98
C THR A 380 24.20 -11.28 -11.19
N TYR A 381 23.52 -12.19 -11.89
CA TYR A 381 24.01 -12.78 -13.12
C TYR A 381 22.92 -12.90 -14.18
N ASP A 382 23.32 -13.10 -15.42
CA ASP A 382 22.42 -13.35 -16.55
C ASP A 382 22.40 -14.83 -16.94
N TYR A 383 21.21 -15.38 -17.15
CA TYR A 383 21.02 -16.71 -17.66
C TYR A 383 20.09 -16.68 -18.88
N LYS A 384 20.65 -16.85 -20.08
CA LYS A 384 19.88 -16.86 -21.36
C LYS A 384 19.00 -15.61 -21.56
N GLY A 385 19.48 -14.43 -21.14
CA GLY A 385 18.74 -13.18 -21.26
C GLY A 385 17.71 -12.97 -20.15
N VAL A 386 17.74 -13.76 -19.08
CA VAL A 386 16.98 -13.55 -17.84
C VAL A 386 17.95 -13.16 -16.74
N GLN A 387 17.76 -12.01 -16.14
CA GLN A 387 18.55 -11.54 -15.01
C GLN A 387 18.13 -12.28 -13.74
N VAL A 388 19.09 -12.83 -13.00
CA VAL A 388 18.85 -13.45 -11.70
C VAL A 388 19.47 -12.59 -10.61
N VAL A 389 18.64 -12.15 -9.65
CA VAL A 389 19.02 -11.17 -8.63
C VAL A 389 18.63 -11.71 -7.25
N ASP A 390 19.52 -11.50 -6.27
CA ASP A 390 19.18 -11.76 -4.87
C ASP A 390 18.15 -10.74 -4.36
N ILE A 391 17.10 -11.23 -3.68
CA ILE A 391 15.99 -10.38 -3.22
C ILE A 391 16.46 -9.29 -2.26
N CYS A 392 17.39 -9.61 -1.34
CA CYS A 392 17.91 -8.64 -0.39
C CYS A 392 18.69 -7.52 -1.08
N ARG A 393 19.40 -7.84 -2.17
CA ARG A 393 20.09 -6.85 -3.01
C ARG A 393 19.10 -6.01 -3.78
N TRP A 394 18.14 -6.64 -4.48
CA TRP A 394 17.13 -5.97 -5.30
C TRP A 394 16.30 -4.95 -4.51
N LEU A 395 15.98 -5.24 -3.25
CA LEU A 395 15.23 -4.34 -2.37
C LEU A 395 16.04 -3.10 -1.92
N ARG A 396 17.38 -3.11 -2.08
CA ARG A 396 18.27 -1.99 -1.72
C ARG A 396 18.68 -1.12 -2.91
N GLU A 397 18.43 -1.58 -4.13
CA GLU A 397 18.63 -0.84 -5.39
C GLU A 397 17.44 0.10 -5.69
#